data_4f57145dc6739b1bf7629c088f5a82cd
#
_entry.id   4f57145dc6739b1bf7629c088f5a82cd
#
_cell.length_a   1.000
_cell.length_b   1.000
_cell.length_c   1.000
_cell.angle_alpha   90.00
_cell.angle_beta   90.00
_cell.angle_gamma   90.00
#
_symmetry.space_group_name_H-M   'P 1'
#
loop_
_entity.id
_entity.type
_entity.pdbx_description
1 polymer ?
#
loop_
_entity_poly.entity_id
_entity_poly.type
_entity_poly.pdbx_seq_one_letter_code
_entity_poly.pdbx_strand_id
1 'polypeptide(L)'
;MENFNDSKTLAIEIAKILDKKKAHDVRVLKVESLTVLTDYFVIASGTSTTQVASLADEVEFELSQKGLEPYSTEGYDSKNWVLLDYSNVIVHVFVPNTRTYYDLEHLWADGEPMDISEYLTPENSL
;
A
#
# COMPACT_ATOMS: atom_id res chain seq x y z
N MET A 1 -6.33 7.66 -19.88
CA MET A 1 -5.00 7.45 -19.26
C MET A 1 -5.06 7.87 -17.81
N GLU A 2 -4.52 7.04 -16.92
CA GLU A 2 -4.55 7.32 -15.50
C GLU A 2 -3.56 8.43 -15.15
N ASN A 3 -3.98 9.32 -14.26
CA ASN A 3 -3.15 10.43 -13.81
C ASN A 3 -2.58 10.11 -12.42
N PHE A 4 -1.35 9.58 -12.37
CA PHE A 4 -0.70 9.23 -11.12
C PHE A 4 -0.08 10.42 -10.38
N ASN A 5 -0.19 11.62 -10.95
CA ASN A 5 0.08 12.83 -10.18
C ASN A 5 -1.06 13.11 -9.19
N ASP A 6 -2.24 12.53 -9.44
CA ASP A 6 -3.34 12.57 -8.49
C ASP A 6 -3.13 11.44 -7.47
N SER A 7 -2.84 11.81 -6.23
CA SER A 7 -2.53 10.85 -5.16
C SER A 7 -3.63 9.83 -4.94
N LYS A 8 -4.89 10.28 -4.99
CA LYS A 8 -6.03 9.39 -4.78
C LYS A 8 -6.08 8.32 -5.87
N THR A 9 -5.92 8.72 -7.13
CA THR A 9 -5.91 7.78 -8.26
C THR A 9 -4.81 6.73 -8.08
N LEU A 10 -3.61 7.17 -7.70
CA LEU A 10 -2.50 6.25 -7.50
C LEU A 10 -2.77 5.30 -6.32
N ALA A 11 -3.28 5.82 -5.20
CA ALA A 11 -3.57 4.99 -4.03
C ALA A 11 -4.59 3.90 -4.36
N ILE A 12 -5.64 4.24 -5.11
CA ILE A 12 -6.66 3.27 -5.52
C ILE A 12 -6.06 2.23 -6.45
N GLU A 13 -5.23 2.64 -7.41
CA GLU A 13 -4.59 1.70 -8.33
C GLU A 13 -3.72 0.70 -7.59
N ILE A 14 -2.92 1.18 -6.62
CA ILE A 14 -2.07 0.31 -5.82
C ILE A 14 -2.92 -0.68 -5.01
N ALA A 15 -4.00 -0.21 -4.38
CA ALA A 15 -4.89 -1.08 -3.63
C ALA A 15 -5.48 -2.18 -4.52
N LYS A 16 -5.86 -1.84 -5.75
CA LYS A 16 -6.41 -2.81 -6.71
C LYS A 16 -5.36 -3.85 -7.12
N ILE A 17 -4.12 -3.42 -7.31
CA ILE A 17 -3.03 -4.35 -7.64
C ILE A 17 -2.83 -5.35 -6.50
N LEU A 18 -2.75 -4.85 -5.27
CA LEU A 18 -2.55 -5.70 -4.09
C LEU A 18 -3.70 -6.68 -3.92
N ASP A 19 -4.94 -6.22 -4.09
CA ASP A 19 -6.12 -7.07 -3.98
C ASP A 19 -6.12 -8.16 -5.05
N LYS A 20 -5.80 -7.81 -6.28
CA LYS A 20 -5.75 -8.77 -7.38
C LYS A 20 -4.75 -9.89 -7.12
N LYS A 21 -3.65 -9.57 -6.42
CA LYS A 21 -2.63 -10.56 -6.03
C LYS A 21 -2.92 -11.18 -4.68
N LYS A 22 -4.14 -11.03 -4.17
CA LYS A 22 -4.65 -11.70 -2.97
C LYS A 22 -3.99 -11.23 -1.68
N ALA A 23 -3.59 -9.97 -1.62
CA ALA A 23 -3.17 -9.37 -0.36
C ALA A 23 -4.32 -9.39 0.64
N HIS A 24 -3.99 -9.43 1.92
CA HIS A 24 -4.99 -9.44 2.99
C HIS A 24 -5.10 -8.05 3.60
N ASP A 25 -6.32 -7.71 4.02
CA ASP A 25 -6.63 -6.52 4.80
C ASP A 25 -6.03 -5.25 4.20
N VAL A 26 -6.38 -4.98 2.95
CA VAL A 26 -5.91 -3.79 2.22
C VAL A 26 -6.62 -2.56 2.75
N ARG A 27 -5.84 -1.56 3.20
CA ARG A 27 -6.36 -0.31 3.74
C ARG A 27 -5.71 0.87 3.07
N VAL A 28 -6.46 1.96 2.92
CA VAL A 28 -5.93 3.23 2.41
C VAL A 28 -6.28 4.31 3.42
N LEU A 29 -5.24 5.05 3.84
CA LEU A 29 -5.40 6.17 4.78
C LEU A 29 -4.97 7.46 4.10
N LYS A 30 -5.82 8.48 4.13
CA LYS A 30 -5.48 9.80 3.66
C LYS A 30 -4.79 10.54 4.81
N VAL A 31 -3.53 10.90 4.64
CA VAL A 31 -2.72 11.49 5.70
C VAL A 31 -2.17 12.88 5.33
N GLU A 32 -2.60 13.45 4.21
CA GLU A 32 -2.06 14.71 3.72
C GLU A 32 -2.24 15.87 4.70
N SER A 33 -3.28 15.83 5.53
CA SER A 33 -3.50 16.88 6.53
C SER A 33 -2.62 16.71 7.77
N LEU A 34 -1.96 15.56 7.93
CA LEU A 34 -1.16 15.24 9.11
C LEU A 34 0.34 15.32 8.87
N THR A 35 0.77 15.27 7.62
CA THR A 35 2.19 15.25 7.27
C THR A 35 2.41 15.84 5.89
N VAL A 36 3.61 16.42 5.70
CA VAL A 36 4.02 16.90 4.39
C VAL A 36 4.76 15.81 3.59
N LEU A 37 5.01 14.65 4.20
CA LEU A 37 5.82 13.60 3.58
C LEU A 37 5.10 12.85 2.47
N THR A 38 3.79 12.69 2.58
CA THR A 38 2.99 11.97 1.60
C THR A 38 1.52 12.31 1.78
N ASP A 39 0.70 11.96 0.79
CA ASP A 39 -0.75 12.20 0.86
C ASP A 39 -1.52 10.99 1.36
N TYR A 40 -1.07 9.79 0.99
CA TYR A 40 -1.76 8.54 1.33
C TYR A 40 -0.79 7.45 1.75
N PHE A 41 -1.25 6.61 2.70
CA PHE A 41 -0.65 5.31 2.95
C PHE A 41 -1.56 4.24 2.36
N VAL A 42 -0.97 3.23 1.71
CA VAL A 42 -1.67 2.01 1.35
C VAL A 42 -1.01 0.89 2.15
N ILE A 43 -1.79 0.18 2.94
CA ILE A 43 -1.28 -0.83 3.88
C ILE A 43 -1.95 -2.16 3.57
N ALA A 44 -1.15 -3.22 3.48
CA ALA A 44 -1.66 -4.55 3.21
C ALA A 44 -0.79 -5.60 3.88
N SER A 45 -1.31 -6.81 4.00
CA SER A 45 -0.58 -7.92 4.60
C SER A 45 -0.43 -9.08 3.62
N GLY A 46 0.69 -9.79 3.74
CA GLY A 46 0.90 -11.08 3.12
C GLY A 46 1.03 -12.13 4.21
N THR A 47 0.73 -13.38 3.91
CA THR A 47 0.77 -14.46 4.91
C THR A 47 2.19 -14.94 5.23
N SER A 48 3.15 -14.61 4.38
CA SER A 48 4.55 -15.02 4.54
C SER A 48 5.47 -13.94 3.97
N THR A 49 6.75 -14.04 4.31
CA THR A 49 7.75 -13.13 3.73
C THR A 49 7.82 -13.27 2.21
N THR A 50 7.63 -14.49 1.71
CA THR A 50 7.61 -14.73 0.27
C THR A 50 6.43 -13.99 -0.39
N GLN A 51 5.25 -14.04 0.22
CA GLN A 51 4.09 -13.34 -0.32
C GLN A 51 4.29 -11.82 -0.22
N VAL A 52 4.83 -11.33 0.89
CA VAL A 52 5.10 -9.89 1.05
C VAL A 52 5.97 -9.38 -0.09
N ALA A 53 7.08 -10.08 -0.37
CA ALA A 53 7.97 -9.69 -1.46
C ALA A 53 7.26 -9.76 -2.82
N SER A 54 6.46 -10.81 -3.04
CA SER A 54 5.72 -10.98 -4.29
C SER A 54 4.70 -9.88 -4.50
N LEU A 55 4.01 -9.46 -3.44
CA LEU A 55 3.04 -8.36 -3.50
C LEU A 55 3.73 -7.05 -3.86
N ALA A 56 4.84 -6.75 -3.19
CA ALA A 56 5.59 -5.52 -3.46
C ALA A 56 6.14 -5.54 -4.89
N ASP A 57 6.69 -6.67 -5.33
CA ASP A 57 7.21 -6.82 -6.68
C ASP A 57 6.13 -6.58 -7.72
N GLU A 58 4.92 -7.07 -7.47
CA GLU A 58 3.82 -6.89 -8.42
C GLU A 58 3.41 -5.42 -8.53
N VAL A 59 3.38 -4.70 -7.41
CA VAL A 59 3.09 -3.27 -7.44
C VAL A 59 4.13 -2.55 -8.29
N GLU A 60 5.42 -2.82 -8.03
CA GLU A 60 6.49 -2.19 -8.81
C GLU A 60 6.39 -2.55 -10.29
N PHE A 61 6.13 -3.81 -10.60
CA PHE A 61 6.05 -4.27 -11.98
C PHE A 61 4.91 -3.58 -12.74
N GLU A 62 3.70 -3.60 -12.16
CA GLU A 62 2.55 -3.04 -12.87
C GLU A 62 2.65 -1.53 -13.02
N LEU A 63 3.17 -0.83 -12.00
CA LEU A 63 3.35 0.62 -12.12
C LEU A 63 4.48 0.98 -13.08
N SER A 64 5.55 0.17 -13.16
CA SER A 64 6.63 0.42 -14.11
C SER A 64 6.13 0.29 -15.56
N GLN A 65 5.17 -0.62 -15.82
CA GLN A 65 4.55 -0.74 -17.13
C GLN A 65 3.79 0.52 -17.52
N LYS A 66 3.41 1.32 -16.53
CA LYS A 66 2.70 2.59 -16.72
C LYS A 66 3.62 3.80 -16.60
N GLY A 67 4.93 3.56 -16.55
CA GLY A 67 5.93 4.61 -16.53
C GLY A 67 6.24 5.18 -15.16
N LEU A 68 5.83 4.50 -14.07
CA LEU A 68 6.05 5.00 -12.72
C LEU A 68 6.95 4.05 -11.94
N GLU A 69 8.09 4.59 -11.46
CA GLU A 69 9.03 3.86 -10.62
C GLU A 69 8.98 4.43 -9.20
N PRO A 70 9.24 3.60 -8.17
CA PRO A 70 9.30 4.15 -6.81
C PRO A 70 10.50 5.04 -6.63
N TYR A 71 10.34 6.06 -5.81
CA TYR A 71 11.44 6.94 -5.43
C TYR A 71 12.47 6.19 -4.60
N SER A 72 12.00 5.31 -3.70
CA SER A 72 12.87 4.43 -2.91
C SER A 72 12.09 3.19 -2.46
N THR A 73 12.84 2.15 -2.12
CA THR A 73 12.26 0.91 -1.57
C THR A 73 13.08 0.50 -0.35
N GLU A 74 12.41 -0.10 0.63
CA GLU A 74 13.07 -0.58 1.85
C GLU A 74 12.45 -1.90 2.29
N GLY A 75 13.25 -2.72 2.97
CA GLY A 75 12.75 -3.92 3.63
C GLY A 75 12.82 -5.20 2.82
N TYR A 76 13.37 -5.17 1.61
CA TYR A 76 13.47 -6.37 0.78
C TYR A 76 14.44 -7.42 1.33
N ASP A 77 15.32 -7.05 2.25
CA ASP A 77 16.24 -8.00 2.87
C ASP A 77 15.53 -8.91 3.87
N SER A 78 14.72 -8.35 4.78
CA SER A 78 13.98 -9.14 5.77
C SER A 78 12.63 -9.63 5.24
N LYS A 79 11.98 -8.83 4.41
CA LYS A 79 10.65 -9.10 3.83
C LYS A 79 9.54 -9.21 4.86
N ASN A 80 9.77 -8.75 6.08
CA ASN A 80 8.73 -8.67 7.10
C ASN A 80 7.88 -7.40 6.92
N TRP A 81 8.49 -6.37 6.36
CA TRP A 81 7.85 -5.09 6.10
C TRP A 81 8.58 -4.46 4.91
N VAL A 82 7.94 -4.46 3.75
CA VAL A 82 8.47 -3.83 2.56
C VAL A 82 7.75 -2.51 2.36
N LEU A 83 8.53 -1.45 2.15
CA LEU A 83 8.01 -0.11 1.93
C LEU A 83 8.37 0.33 0.52
N LEU A 84 7.38 0.83 -0.23
CA LEU A 84 7.57 1.41 -1.55
C LEU A 84 7.17 2.88 -1.47
N ASP A 85 8.12 3.77 -1.70
CA ASP A 85 7.90 5.21 -1.61
C ASP A 85 7.71 5.78 -3.01
N TYR A 86 6.46 6.16 -3.33
CA TYR A 86 6.13 6.83 -4.58
C TYR A 86 5.95 8.33 -4.38
N SER A 87 6.44 8.87 -3.27
CA SER A 87 6.36 10.28 -2.90
C SER A 87 4.96 10.69 -2.42
N ASN A 88 3.98 10.75 -3.33
CA ASN A 88 2.61 11.13 -2.95
C ASN A 88 1.81 9.97 -2.33
N VAL A 89 2.31 8.73 -2.46
CA VAL A 89 1.73 7.55 -1.83
C VAL A 89 2.87 6.66 -1.34
N ILE A 90 2.78 6.21 -0.10
CA ILE A 90 3.73 5.24 0.45
C ILE A 90 2.98 3.93 0.71
N VAL A 91 3.53 2.84 0.16
CA VAL A 91 2.93 1.51 0.26
C VAL A 91 3.67 0.74 1.35
N HIS A 92 2.90 0.11 2.24
CA HIS A 92 3.43 -0.73 3.32
C HIS A 92 2.86 -2.12 3.20
N VAL A 93 3.72 -3.12 2.99
CA VAL A 93 3.28 -4.51 2.93
C VAL A 93 3.97 -5.27 4.06
N PHE A 94 3.18 -5.89 4.92
CA PHE A 94 3.67 -6.52 6.15
C PHE A 94 3.30 -8.00 6.23
N VAL A 95 4.10 -8.77 6.98
CA VAL A 95 3.56 -10.00 7.57
C VAL A 95 2.69 -9.59 8.76
N PRO A 96 1.67 -10.40 9.14
CA PRO A 96 0.68 -9.96 10.14
C PRO A 96 1.27 -9.57 11.49
N ASN A 97 2.22 -10.31 12.01
CA ASN A 97 2.82 -10.01 13.31
C ASN A 97 3.53 -8.67 13.31
N THR A 98 4.24 -8.35 12.23
CA THR A 98 4.95 -7.07 12.11
C THR A 98 3.95 -5.93 11.99
N ARG A 99 2.87 -6.13 11.23
CA ARG A 99 1.82 -5.12 11.10
C ARG A 99 1.21 -4.78 12.46
N THR A 100 0.88 -5.81 13.25
CA THR A 100 0.31 -5.62 14.57
C THR A 100 1.30 -4.93 15.51
N TYR A 101 2.56 -5.31 15.45
CA TYR A 101 3.59 -4.75 16.32
C TYR A 101 3.79 -3.25 16.10
N TYR A 102 3.95 -2.83 14.85
CA TYR A 102 4.17 -1.41 14.54
C TYR A 102 2.88 -0.60 14.53
N ASP A 103 1.77 -1.21 14.18
CA ASP A 103 0.42 -0.63 14.27
C ASP A 103 0.34 0.79 13.69
N LEU A 104 0.73 0.93 12.42
CA LEU A 104 0.70 2.22 11.73
C LEU A 104 -0.69 2.83 11.71
N GLU A 105 -1.72 1.98 11.61
CA GLU A 105 -3.11 2.44 11.58
C GLU A 105 -3.49 3.16 12.87
N HIS A 106 -2.97 2.70 14.01
CA HIS A 106 -3.17 3.38 15.29
C HIS A 106 -2.33 4.65 15.38
N LEU A 107 -1.06 4.57 14.96
CA LEU A 107 -0.16 5.72 14.98
C LEU A 107 -0.71 6.88 14.14
N TRP A 108 -1.37 6.55 13.02
CA TRP A 108 -1.97 7.53 12.12
C TRP A 108 -3.49 7.54 12.24
N ALA A 109 -4.02 7.30 13.45
CA ALA A 109 -5.47 7.18 13.68
C ALA A 109 -6.24 8.45 13.32
N ASP A 110 -5.60 9.62 13.33
CA ASP A 110 -6.22 10.89 12.94
C ASP A 110 -6.34 11.03 11.42
N GLY A 111 -5.74 10.12 10.64
CA GLY A 111 -5.91 10.09 9.19
C GLY A 111 -7.32 9.65 8.83
N GLU A 112 -7.69 9.92 7.59
CA GLU A 112 -9.01 9.56 7.08
C GLU A 112 -8.96 8.20 6.40
N PRO A 113 -9.60 7.15 6.96
CA PRO A 113 -9.74 5.90 6.22
C PRO A 113 -10.57 6.14 4.97
N MET A 114 -10.08 5.68 3.83
CA MET A 114 -10.82 5.79 2.58
C MET A 114 -11.60 4.51 2.34
N ASP A 115 -12.90 4.63 2.05
CA ASP A 115 -13.70 3.49 1.67
C ASP A 115 -13.35 3.07 0.25
N ILE A 116 -12.67 1.93 0.13
CA ILE A 116 -12.25 1.38 -1.16
C ILE A 116 -12.96 0.08 -1.47
N SER A 117 -14.01 -0.24 -0.73
CA SER A 117 -14.71 -1.54 -0.86
C SER A 117 -15.21 -1.81 -2.28
N GLU A 118 -15.59 -0.77 -3.02
CA GLU A 118 -16.08 -0.94 -4.40
C GLU A 118 -14.98 -1.36 -5.37
N TYR A 119 -13.70 -1.19 -4.99
CA TYR A 119 -12.57 -1.53 -5.84
C TYR A 119 -11.93 -2.87 -5.49
N LEU A 120 -12.39 -3.52 -4.41
CA LEU A 120 -11.76 -4.73 -3.88
C LEU A 120 -12.67 -5.94 -4.02
N THR A 121 -12.07 -7.13 -3.90
CA THR A 121 -12.83 -8.38 -3.84
C THR A 121 -13.61 -8.44 -2.52
N PRO A 122 -14.67 -9.27 -2.44
CA PRO A 122 -15.46 -9.36 -1.21
C PRO A 122 -14.64 -9.69 0.05
N GLU A 123 -13.58 -10.49 -0.07
CA GLU A 123 -12.74 -10.83 1.08
C GLU A 123 -12.08 -9.61 1.71
N ASN A 124 -11.76 -8.60 0.90
CA ASN A 124 -11.09 -7.39 1.39
C ASN A 124 -12.06 -6.23 1.64
N SER A 125 -13.27 -6.32 1.13
CA SER A 125 -14.24 -5.23 1.27
C SER A 125 -15.13 -5.35 2.50
N LEU A 126 -15.02 -6.44 3.24
CA LEU A 126 -15.84 -6.69 4.45
C LEU A 126 -15.33 -5.93 5.67
#